data_11e80475e76d28b6d91e18abc8103ebf
#
_entry.id   11e80475e76d28b6d91e18abc8103ebf
#
_cell.length_a   1.000
_cell.length_b   1.000
_cell.length_c   1.000
_cell.angle_alpha   90.00
_cell.angle_beta   90.00
_cell.angle_gamma   90.00
#
_symmetry.space_group_name_H-M   'P 1'
#
loop_
_entity.id
_entity.type
_entity.pdbx_description
1 polymer ?
#
loop_
_entity_poly.entity_id
_entity_poly.type
_entity_poly.pdbx_seq_one_letter_code
_entity_poly.pdbx_strand_id
1 'polypeptide(L)'
;SIGRQTLEVARELGLGVAALTANRQVDLLEQQVREFRPELAVLYDCEAARVLRERLRDLPEVRVAEGPEGLLEAAQLPQADTVVTAVMGSVGLEPTLAAIAQKKRIALANKETLVCAGELVMAEAARCGAEIVPVDSEHSAIFQSLQGCRDEKEVRRLILTCSGGPFFGRTHEELEQV
;
A
#
# COMPACT_ATOMS: atom_id res chain seq x y z
N SER A 1 -5.45 -11.42 1.31
CA SER A 1 -5.23 -9.97 1.48
C SER A 1 -4.36 -9.43 0.36
N ILE A 2 -4.45 -8.13 0.10
CA ILE A 2 -3.64 -7.47 -0.93
C ILE A 2 -2.15 -7.72 -0.73
N GLY A 3 -1.62 -7.62 0.50
CA GLY A 3 -0.20 -7.89 0.75
C GLY A 3 0.25 -9.30 0.31
N ARG A 4 -0.58 -10.32 0.49
CA ARG A 4 -0.27 -11.67 0.01
C ARG A 4 -0.27 -11.75 -1.51
N GLN A 5 -1.28 -11.18 -2.15
CA GLN A 5 -1.36 -11.12 -3.62
C GLN A 5 -0.17 -10.35 -4.22
N THR A 6 0.25 -9.26 -3.57
CA THR A 6 1.46 -8.53 -3.97
C THR A 6 2.70 -9.42 -3.96
N LEU A 7 2.87 -10.25 -2.94
CA LEU A 7 4.00 -11.17 -2.86
C LEU A 7 3.91 -12.32 -3.89
N GLU A 8 2.71 -12.79 -4.21
CA GLU A 8 2.50 -13.74 -5.30
C GLU A 8 2.97 -13.16 -6.64
N VAL A 9 2.58 -11.92 -6.94
CA VAL A 9 3.03 -11.19 -8.14
C VAL A 9 4.54 -10.93 -8.12
N ALA A 10 5.09 -10.51 -6.98
CA ALA A 10 6.53 -10.28 -6.84
C ALA A 10 7.34 -11.56 -7.14
N ARG A 11 6.86 -12.71 -6.67
CA ARG A 11 7.47 -14.03 -6.94
C ARG A 11 7.41 -14.36 -8.43
N GLU A 12 6.23 -14.22 -9.06
CA GLU A 12 6.03 -14.54 -10.47
C GLU A 12 6.89 -13.67 -11.39
N LEU A 13 7.06 -12.40 -11.04
CA LEU A 13 7.84 -11.44 -11.82
C LEU A 13 9.32 -11.38 -11.41
N GLY A 14 9.75 -12.13 -10.40
CA GLY A 14 11.14 -12.11 -9.90
C GLY A 14 11.55 -10.76 -9.30
N LEU A 15 10.62 -10.03 -8.69
CA LEU A 15 10.91 -8.74 -8.07
C LEU A 15 11.56 -8.93 -6.70
N GLY A 16 12.56 -8.09 -6.40
CA GLY A 16 13.17 -8.03 -5.09
C GLY A 16 12.22 -7.42 -4.05
N VAL A 17 12.22 -7.97 -2.84
CA VAL A 17 11.44 -7.48 -1.71
C VAL A 17 12.40 -6.96 -0.65
N ALA A 18 12.50 -5.63 -0.51
CA ALA A 18 13.43 -4.99 0.42
C ALA A 18 12.91 -4.99 1.86
N ALA A 19 11.60 -4.85 2.06
CA ALA A 19 10.97 -4.90 3.38
C ALA A 19 9.64 -5.63 3.36
N LEU A 20 9.29 -6.23 4.48
CA LEU A 20 7.99 -6.83 4.77
C LEU A 20 7.43 -6.27 6.07
N THR A 21 6.16 -5.88 6.06
CA THR A 21 5.51 -5.35 7.27
C THR A 21 4.19 -6.07 7.55
N ALA A 22 3.91 -6.32 8.83
CA ALA A 22 2.64 -6.87 9.27
C ALA A 22 2.24 -6.30 10.64
N ASN A 23 1.01 -6.57 11.09
CA ASN A 23 0.58 -6.15 12.43
C ASN A 23 1.07 -7.11 13.50
N ARG A 24 0.53 -8.36 13.54
CA ARG A 24 0.77 -9.36 14.60
C ARG A 24 1.07 -10.76 14.08
N GLN A 25 0.94 -11.01 12.80
CA GLN A 25 0.99 -12.37 12.22
C GLN A 25 2.44 -12.85 12.07
N VAL A 26 3.03 -13.31 13.19
CA VAL A 26 4.41 -13.80 13.24
C VAL A 26 4.63 -14.97 12.29
N ASP A 27 3.78 -16.01 12.35
CA ASP A 27 3.98 -17.25 11.56
C ASP A 27 4.00 -16.98 10.06
N LEU A 28 3.06 -16.15 9.59
CA LEU A 28 2.99 -15.79 8.17
C LEU A 28 4.17 -14.92 7.76
N LEU A 29 4.52 -13.92 8.58
CA LEU A 29 5.64 -13.03 8.25
C LEU A 29 6.97 -13.78 8.27
N GLU A 30 7.18 -14.70 9.20
CA GLU A 30 8.36 -15.57 9.22
C GLU A 30 8.50 -16.38 7.92
N GLN A 31 7.42 -17.02 7.46
CA GLN A 31 7.41 -17.75 6.19
C GLN A 31 7.80 -16.84 5.00
N GLN A 32 7.23 -15.65 4.94
CA GLN A 32 7.52 -14.67 3.89
C GLN A 32 8.97 -14.17 3.97
N VAL A 33 9.48 -13.90 5.16
CA VAL A 33 10.86 -13.50 5.37
C VAL A 33 11.84 -14.60 4.92
N ARG A 34 11.57 -15.86 5.27
CA ARG A 34 12.41 -16.99 4.84
C ARG A 34 12.41 -17.19 3.34
N GLU A 35 11.30 -16.87 2.68
CA GLU A 35 11.17 -16.97 1.23
C GLU A 35 11.84 -15.80 0.50
N PHE A 36 11.51 -14.56 0.86
CA PHE A 36 11.92 -13.35 0.12
C PHE A 36 13.24 -12.75 0.59
N ARG A 37 13.72 -13.11 1.78
CA ARG A 37 14.96 -12.61 2.37
C ARG A 37 15.09 -11.08 2.32
N PRO A 38 14.11 -10.32 2.85
CA PRO A 38 14.18 -8.88 2.87
C PRO A 38 15.31 -8.40 3.80
N GLU A 39 15.76 -7.16 3.61
CA GLU A 39 16.66 -6.50 4.57
C GLU A 39 15.96 -6.20 5.90
N LEU A 40 14.64 -5.87 5.84
CA LEU A 40 13.87 -5.44 6.99
C LEU A 40 12.52 -6.16 7.09
N ALA A 41 12.25 -6.71 8.26
CA ALA A 41 10.93 -7.21 8.63
C ALA A 41 10.36 -6.36 9.78
N VAL A 42 9.11 -5.94 9.69
CA VAL A 42 8.48 -5.08 10.70
C VAL A 42 7.19 -5.71 11.20
N LEU A 43 7.04 -5.78 12.51
CA LEU A 43 5.75 -6.02 13.14
C LEU A 43 5.33 -4.79 13.94
N TYR A 44 4.09 -4.31 13.71
CA TYR A 44 3.57 -3.16 14.44
C TYR A 44 3.43 -3.43 15.93
N ASP A 45 3.08 -4.67 16.29
CA ASP A 45 3.01 -5.15 17.67
C ASP A 45 4.41 -5.53 18.19
N CYS A 46 4.85 -4.89 19.24
CA CYS A 46 6.19 -5.05 19.80
C CYS A 46 6.44 -6.47 20.35
N GLU A 47 5.45 -7.11 20.97
CA GLU A 47 5.60 -8.48 21.48
C GLU A 47 5.73 -9.48 20.33
N ALA A 48 4.93 -9.31 19.26
CA ALA A 48 5.06 -10.13 18.07
C ALA A 48 6.43 -9.93 17.40
N ALA A 49 6.94 -8.70 17.36
CA ALA A 49 8.29 -8.41 16.83
C ALA A 49 9.40 -9.10 17.65
N ARG A 50 9.26 -9.12 18.97
CA ARG A 50 10.18 -9.85 19.84
C ARG A 50 10.19 -11.35 19.52
N VAL A 51 9.02 -11.95 19.34
CA VAL A 51 8.91 -13.37 18.96
C VAL A 51 9.54 -13.63 17.59
N LEU A 52 9.28 -12.76 16.61
CA LEU A 52 9.85 -12.89 15.26
C LEU A 52 11.38 -12.80 15.30
N ARG A 53 11.93 -11.88 16.07
CA ARG A 53 13.39 -11.71 16.23
C ARG A 53 14.06 -12.97 16.79
N GLU A 54 13.42 -13.63 17.76
CA GLU A 54 13.89 -14.90 18.28
C GLU A 54 13.88 -16.03 17.23
N ARG A 55 12.82 -16.09 16.43
CA ARG A 55 12.64 -17.12 15.39
C ARG A 55 13.56 -16.94 14.19
N LEU A 56 14.01 -15.72 13.92
CA LEU A 56 14.91 -15.39 12.82
C LEU A 56 16.38 -15.29 13.22
N ARG A 57 16.79 -15.86 14.37
CA ARG A 57 18.18 -15.86 14.80
C ARG A 57 19.14 -16.54 13.82
N ASP A 58 18.63 -17.45 13.02
CA ASP A 58 19.35 -18.14 11.95
C ASP A 58 19.50 -17.28 10.66
N LEU A 59 18.89 -16.10 10.62
CA LEU A 59 18.91 -15.14 9.51
C LEU A 59 19.42 -13.77 9.97
N PRO A 60 20.70 -13.65 10.35
CA PRO A 60 21.26 -12.42 10.92
C PRO A 60 21.28 -11.24 9.93
N GLU A 61 21.16 -11.49 8.64
CA GLU A 61 21.06 -10.48 7.60
C GLU A 61 19.70 -9.74 7.59
N VAL A 62 18.65 -10.33 8.18
CA VAL A 62 17.32 -9.74 8.24
C VAL A 62 17.16 -8.97 9.56
N ARG A 63 17.04 -7.66 9.47
CA ARG A 63 16.72 -6.83 10.65
C ARG A 63 15.25 -6.93 10.99
N VAL A 64 14.92 -6.99 12.29
CA VAL A 64 13.53 -6.96 12.76
C VAL A 64 13.30 -5.68 13.54
N ALA A 65 12.43 -4.82 13.00
CA ALA A 65 11.97 -3.59 13.64
C ALA A 65 10.51 -3.73 14.11
N GLU A 66 10.04 -2.73 14.87
CA GLU A 66 8.72 -2.77 15.50
C GLU A 66 8.06 -1.39 15.51
N GLY A 67 6.73 -1.38 15.70
CA GLY A 67 5.96 -0.17 15.92
C GLY A 67 5.86 0.78 14.72
N PRO A 68 5.39 2.01 14.97
CA PRO A 68 5.26 3.04 13.94
C PRO A 68 6.60 3.42 13.32
N GLU A 69 7.66 3.51 14.12
CA GLU A 69 9.01 3.86 13.67
C GLU A 69 9.54 2.82 12.68
N GLY A 70 9.27 1.53 12.92
CA GLY A 70 9.63 0.46 11.99
C GLY A 70 8.89 0.58 10.65
N LEU A 71 7.60 0.98 10.66
CA LEU A 71 6.86 1.22 9.42
C LEU A 71 7.43 2.40 8.63
N LEU A 72 7.82 3.48 9.31
CA LEU A 72 8.46 4.63 8.67
C LEU A 72 9.82 4.23 8.08
N GLU A 73 10.62 3.48 8.81
CA GLU A 73 11.90 2.95 8.31
C GLU A 73 11.70 2.11 7.04
N ALA A 74 10.75 1.17 7.06
CA ALA A 74 10.45 0.33 5.91
C ALA A 74 10.02 1.15 4.67
N ALA A 75 9.20 2.18 4.87
CA ALA A 75 8.76 3.06 3.79
C ALA A 75 9.89 3.90 3.18
N GLN A 76 10.95 4.14 3.93
CA GLN A 76 12.08 4.98 3.53
C GLN A 76 13.31 4.21 3.04
N LEU A 77 13.29 2.86 3.07
CA LEU A 77 14.46 2.05 2.66
C LEU A 77 14.98 2.46 1.27
N PRO A 78 16.26 2.83 1.16
CA PRO A 78 16.81 3.32 -0.11
C PRO A 78 16.79 2.30 -1.24
N GLN A 79 16.80 1.01 -0.91
CA GLN A 79 16.82 -0.10 -1.87
C GLN A 79 15.48 -0.35 -2.55
N ALA A 80 14.40 0.19 -1.99
CA ALA A 80 13.07 0.08 -2.57
C ALA A 80 12.73 1.34 -3.37
N ASP A 81 12.38 1.21 -4.63
CA ASP A 81 11.83 2.27 -5.48
C ASP A 81 10.31 2.37 -5.41
N THR A 82 9.66 1.30 -5.01
CA THR A 82 8.20 1.19 -4.92
C THR A 82 7.76 0.75 -3.52
N VAL A 83 6.75 1.41 -2.97
CA VAL A 83 6.12 1.05 -1.69
C VAL A 83 4.66 0.65 -1.94
N VAL A 84 4.31 -0.58 -1.57
CA VAL A 84 2.92 -1.05 -1.59
C VAL A 84 2.27 -0.77 -0.24
N THR A 85 1.31 0.14 -0.19
CA THR A 85 0.60 0.49 1.04
C THR A 85 -0.66 -0.35 1.17
N ALA A 86 -0.54 -1.53 1.78
CA ALA A 86 -1.63 -2.48 2.00
C ALA A 86 -2.02 -2.64 3.48
N VAL A 87 -1.67 -1.66 4.32
CA VAL A 87 -2.10 -1.59 5.73
C VAL A 87 -3.53 -1.06 5.83
N MET A 88 -4.24 -1.42 6.88
CA MET A 88 -5.62 -0.97 7.10
C MET A 88 -5.68 0.30 7.94
N GLY A 89 -6.66 1.15 7.66
CA GLY A 89 -6.94 2.36 8.44
C GLY A 89 -5.91 3.48 8.26
N SER A 90 -5.90 4.44 9.16
CA SER A 90 -5.06 5.64 9.09
C SER A 90 -3.56 5.41 9.37
N VAL A 91 -3.20 4.23 9.86
CA VAL A 91 -1.79 3.86 10.16
C VAL A 91 -0.90 3.96 8.90
N GLY A 92 -1.49 3.80 7.71
CA GLY A 92 -0.77 3.92 6.45
C GLY A 92 -0.41 5.33 6.00
N LEU A 93 -0.97 6.39 6.62
CA LEU A 93 -0.80 7.76 6.16
C LEU A 93 0.64 8.25 6.31
N GLU A 94 1.21 8.16 7.51
CA GLU A 94 2.57 8.63 7.77
C GLU A 94 3.63 7.88 6.94
N PRO A 95 3.62 6.52 6.86
CA PRO A 95 4.52 5.80 5.98
C PRO A 95 4.37 6.17 4.49
N THR A 96 3.13 6.43 4.04
CA THR A 96 2.88 6.87 2.66
C THR A 96 3.53 8.23 2.39
N LEU A 97 3.34 9.22 3.28
CA LEU A 97 3.96 10.53 3.16
C LEU A 97 5.50 10.44 3.23
N ALA A 98 6.02 9.58 4.11
CA ALA A 98 7.46 9.36 4.21
C ALA A 98 8.06 8.75 2.92
N ALA A 99 7.37 7.82 2.29
CA ALA A 99 7.77 7.25 1.00
C ALA A 99 7.68 8.28 -0.15
N ILE A 100 6.63 9.11 -0.17
CA ILE A 100 6.46 10.21 -1.12
C ILE A 100 7.62 11.21 -1.01
N ALA A 101 8.03 11.57 0.21
CA ALA A 101 9.17 12.46 0.44
C ALA A 101 10.49 11.91 -0.13
N GLN A 102 10.62 10.59 -0.22
CA GLN A 102 11.75 9.90 -0.85
C GLN A 102 11.54 9.70 -2.38
N LYS A 103 10.51 10.31 -2.97
CA LYS A 103 10.16 10.21 -4.40
C LYS A 103 9.90 8.78 -4.88
N LYS A 104 9.46 7.91 -4.01
CA LYS A 104 9.14 6.52 -4.37
C LYS A 104 7.81 6.44 -5.11
N ARG A 105 7.66 5.42 -5.94
CA ARG A 105 6.36 5.03 -6.48
C ARG A 105 5.50 4.44 -5.37
N ILE A 106 4.27 4.90 -5.24
CA ILE A 106 3.32 4.43 -4.24
C ILE A 106 2.26 3.57 -4.93
N ALA A 107 2.30 2.27 -4.73
CA ALA A 107 1.24 1.35 -5.12
C ALA A 107 0.18 1.35 -4.01
N LEU A 108 -0.83 2.20 -4.16
CA LEU A 108 -1.79 2.54 -3.09
C LEU A 108 -2.98 1.58 -3.09
N ALA A 109 -3.01 0.66 -2.12
CA ALA A 109 -4.15 -0.19 -1.82
C ALA A 109 -4.98 0.31 -0.62
N ASN A 110 -4.37 1.10 0.26
CA ASN A 110 -5.02 1.73 1.41
C ASN A 110 -5.75 3.00 0.97
N LYS A 111 -7.01 2.87 0.55
CA LYS A 111 -7.84 4.00 0.13
C LYS A 111 -8.20 4.96 1.28
N GLU A 112 -8.18 4.48 2.52
CA GLU A 112 -8.42 5.28 3.71
C GLU A 112 -7.42 6.44 3.83
N THR A 113 -6.21 6.26 3.34
CA THR A 113 -5.20 7.33 3.25
C THR A 113 -5.70 8.53 2.43
N LEU A 114 -6.34 8.28 1.27
CA LEU A 114 -6.91 9.35 0.46
C LEU A 114 -8.23 9.89 1.01
N VAL A 115 -9.04 9.04 1.67
CA VAL A 115 -10.27 9.49 2.32
C VAL A 115 -9.96 10.46 3.46
N CYS A 116 -8.93 10.16 4.26
CA CYS A 116 -8.57 10.99 5.42
C CYS A 116 -7.76 12.24 5.04
N ALA A 117 -6.88 12.16 4.05
CA ALA A 117 -5.89 13.18 3.76
C ALA A 117 -5.54 13.30 2.27
N GLY A 118 -6.51 13.07 1.38
CA GLY A 118 -6.27 13.01 -0.07
C GLY A 118 -5.65 14.28 -0.64
N GLU A 119 -6.14 15.46 -0.27
CA GLU A 119 -5.56 16.74 -0.72
C GLU A 119 -4.08 16.87 -0.32
N LEU A 120 -3.76 16.53 0.93
CA LEU A 120 -2.38 16.58 1.43
C LEU A 120 -1.49 15.59 0.68
N VAL A 121 -1.92 14.33 0.54
CA VAL A 121 -1.17 13.27 -0.11
C VAL A 121 -0.90 13.59 -1.58
N MET A 122 -1.93 14.04 -2.31
CA MET A 122 -1.79 14.39 -3.72
C MET A 122 -0.92 15.63 -3.93
N ALA A 123 -1.07 16.65 -3.09
CA ALA A 123 -0.23 17.85 -3.13
C ALA A 123 1.24 17.52 -2.86
N GLU A 124 1.50 16.68 -1.86
CA GLU A 124 2.86 16.26 -1.51
C GLU A 124 3.48 15.37 -2.59
N ALA A 125 2.70 14.44 -3.18
CA ALA A 125 3.15 13.63 -4.30
C ALA A 125 3.55 14.50 -5.51
N ALA A 126 2.72 15.48 -5.86
CA ALA A 126 3.02 16.42 -6.94
C ALA A 126 4.28 17.27 -6.63
N ARG A 127 4.41 17.77 -5.40
CA ARG A 127 5.57 18.56 -4.95
C ARG A 127 6.88 17.77 -5.02
N CYS A 128 6.86 16.50 -4.62
CA CYS A 128 8.03 15.63 -4.60
C CYS A 128 8.31 14.95 -5.94
N GLY A 129 7.34 14.93 -6.85
CA GLY A 129 7.43 14.17 -8.10
C GLY A 129 7.30 12.64 -7.87
N ALA A 130 6.56 12.22 -6.84
CA ALA A 130 6.25 10.83 -6.56
C ALA A 130 5.01 10.40 -7.36
N GLU A 131 5.05 9.18 -7.92
CA GLU A 131 3.93 8.60 -8.65
C GLU A 131 3.01 7.83 -7.69
N ILE A 132 1.69 8.08 -7.75
CA ILE A 132 0.70 7.28 -7.03
C ILE A 132 -0.04 6.41 -8.05
N VAL A 133 0.05 5.09 -7.86
CA VAL A 133 -0.61 4.08 -8.69
C VAL A 133 -1.68 3.37 -7.85
N PRO A 134 -2.95 3.42 -8.25
CA PRO A 134 -4.01 2.76 -7.49
C PRO A 134 -3.93 1.24 -7.65
N VAL A 135 -4.12 0.52 -6.55
CA VAL A 135 -4.16 -0.95 -6.51
C VAL A 135 -5.58 -1.46 -6.22
N ASP A 136 -6.42 -0.69 -5.51
CA ASP A 136 -7.81 -1.09 -5.30
C ASP A 136 -8.57 -1.18 -6.63
N SER A 137 -9.61 -2.02 -6.66
CA SER A 137 -10.28 -2.42 -7.90
C SER A 137 -10.92 -1.25 -8.65
N GLU A 138 -11.60 -0.37 -7.93
CA GLU A 138 -12.38 0.71 -8.52
C GLU A 138 -11.48 1.80 -9.12
N HIS A 139 -10.50 2.28 -8.35
CA HIS A 139 -9.55 3.29 -8.82
C HIS A 139 -8.61 2.74 -9.90
N SER A 140 -8.17 1.50 -9.75
CA SER A 140 -7.30 0.84 -10.73
C SER A 140 -8.02 0.65 -12.07
N ALA A 141 -9.30 0.30 -12.07
CA ALA A 141 -10.09 0.15 -13.29
C ALA A 141 -10.20 1.48 -14.06
N ILE A 142 -10.45 2.59 -13.35
CA ILE A 142 -10.49 3.94 -13.96
C ILE A 142 -9.10 4.31 -14.48
N PHE A 143 -8.07 4.15 -13.65
CA PHE A 143 -6.68 4.46 -14.01
C PHE A 143 -6.24 3.74 -15.27
N GLN A 144 -6.48 2.43 -15.36
CA GLN A 144 -6.13 1.63 -16.53
C GLN A 144 -6.94 2.03 -17.78
N SER A 145 -8.23 2.34 -17.61
CA SER A 145 -9.10 2.77 -18.71
C SER A 145 -8.68 4.12 -19.31
N LEU A 146 -8.06 4.99 -18.52
CA LEU A 146 -7.60 6.30 -18.93
C LEU A 146 -6.20 6.30 -19.54
N GLN A 147 -5.41 5.22 -19.39
CA GLN A 147 -4.03 5.16 -19.88
C GLN A 147 -3.86 5.36 -21.39
N GLY A 148 -4.90 5.10 -22.17
CA GLY A 148 -4.90 5.34 -23.61
C GLY A 148 -5.34 6.73 -24.05
N CYS A 149 -5.86 7.55 -23.12
CA CYS A 149 -6.37 8.89 -23.44
C CYS A 149 -5.20 9.88 -23.59
N ARG A 150 -5.19 10.64 -24.68
CA ARG A 150 -4.18 11.68 -24.95
C ARG A 150 -4.56 13.04 -24.36
N ASP A 151 -5.87 13.28 -24.20
CA ASP A 151 -6.44 14.52 -23.67
C ASP A 151 -7.67 14.13 -22.83
N GLU A 152 -7.87 14.80 -21.70
CA GLU A 152 -9.07 14.64 -20.87
C GLU A 152 -10.37 14.89 -21.64
N LYS A 153 -10.34 15.71 -22.70
CA LYS A 153 -11.48 15.96 -23.59
C LYS A 153 -11.93 14.75 -24.40
N GLU A 154 -11.10 13.73 -24.52
CA GLU A 154 -11.47 12.45 -25.14
C GLU A 154 -12.42 11.65 -24.24
N VAL A 155 -12.45 11.94 -22.93
CA VAL A 155 -13.29 11.27 -21.96
C VAL A 155 -14.71 11.87 -21.97
N ARG A 156 -15.65 11.16 -22.58
CA ARG A 156 -17.04 11.61 -22.61
C ARG A 156 -17.77 11.42 -21.27
N ARG A 157 -17.46 10.33 -20.57
CA ARG A 157 -18.14 9.94 -19.32
C ARG A 157 -17.34 8.90 -18.57
N LEU A 158 -17.25 9.04 -17.26
CA LEU A 158 -16.80 7.99 -16.34
C LEU A 158 -18.02 7.31 -15.73
N ILE A 159 -18.00 5.97 -15.71
CA ILE A 159 -19.01 5.15 -15.06
C ILE A 159 -18.31 4.36 -13.96
N LEU A 160 -18.50 4.81 -12.72
CA LEU A 160 -17.97 4.13 -11.55
C LEU A 160 -18.93 3.02 -11.12
N THR A 161 -18.49 1.78 -11.21
CA THR A 161 -19.22 0.62 -10.67
C THR A 161 -18.65 0.24 -9.32
N CYS A 162 -19.50 -0.11 -8.37
CA CYS A 162 -19.08 -0.57 -7.04
C CYS A 162 -20.03 -1.67 -6.54
N SER A 163 -19.52 -2.49 -5.59
CA SER A 163 -20.26 -3.62 -5.02
C SER A 163 -21.22 -3.25 -3.90
N GLY A 164 -21.19 -2.00 -3.43
CA GLY A 164 -22.03 -1.51 -2.33
C GLY A 164 -21.90 0.00 -2.15
N GLY A 165 -22.32 0.50 -0.99
CA GLY A 165 -22.23 1.91 -0.63
C GLY A 165 -23.54 2.45 -0.06
N PRO A 166 -23.57 3.72 0.38
CA PRO A 166 -24.75 4.33 1.03
C PRO A 166 -25.97 4.48 0.11
N PHE A 167 -25.74 4.36 -1.19
CA PHE A 167 -26.80 4.50 -2.22
C PHE A 167 -27.28 3.17 -2.78
N PHE A 168 -26.74 2.05 -2.31
CA PHE A 168 -27.11 0.72 -2.78
C PHE A 168 -28.60 0.46 -2.55
N GLY A 169 -29.32 0.07 -3.62
CA GLY A 169 -30.76 -0.22 -3.59
C GLY A 169 -31.67 1.01 -3.66
N ARG A 170 -31.12 2.23 -3.75
CA ARG A 170 -31.93 3.45 -3.94
C ARG A 170 -32.37 3.62 -5.41
N THR A 171 -33.56 4.17 -5.61
CA THR A 171 -34.05 4.54 -6.94
C THR A 171 -33.41 5.84 -7.43
N HIS A 172 -33.58 6.13 -8.73
CA HIS A 172 -33.07 7.37 -9.32
C HIS A 172 -33.70 8.61 -8.67
N GLU A 173 -35.02 8.57 -8.39
CA GLU A 173 -35.76 9.67 -7.75
C GLU A 173 -35.27 9.93 -6.33
N GLU A 174 -34.90 8.87 -5.57
CA GLU A 174 -34.32 9.01 -4.23
C GLU A 174 -32.91 9.62 -4.26
N LEU A 175 -32.15 9.38 -5.33
CA LEU A 175 -30.81 9.94 -5.50
C LEU A 175 -30.80 11.42 -5.86
N GLU A 176 -31.88 11.94 -6.48
CA GLU A 176 -32.02 13.37 -6.78
C GLU A 176 -32.20 14.24 -5.52
N GLN A 177 -32.45 13.62 -4.37
CA GLN A 177 -32.68 14.30 -3.09
C GLN A 177 -31.50 14.16 -2.11
N VAL A 178 -30.34 13.69 -2.56
CA VAL A 178 -29.16 13.46 -1.72
C VAL A 178 -28.15 14.59 -1.81
#